data_032ef174d8c5a3787505ee8a3a6d90b6
#
_entry.id   032ef174d8c5a3787505ee8a3a6d90b6
#
_cell.length_a   1.000
_cell.length_b   1.000
_cell.length_c   1.000
_cell.angle_alpha   90.00
_cell.angle_beta   90.00
_cell.angle_gamma   90.00
#
_symmetry.space_group_name_H-M   'P 1'
#
loop_
_entity.id
_entity.type
_entity.pdbx_description
1 polymer ?
#
loop_
_entity_poly.entity_id
_entity_poly.type
_entity_poly.pdbx_seq_one_letter_code
_entity_poly.pdbx_strand_id
1 'polypeptide(L)'
;MQLRLLTAALLLSSTALYAQTVEVSKAWVRATVPGQQATGAFMHITSRNGGKLVGVSSPAAGVMEVHQMKMEGDVMKMRAAPVLDLPAGQTVQLKPGGYHVMMMDLKQPMEKGSHVPLTLHLQDAKGLDSTLELSVPVRTLAPSATASPADAQSGHGAHKH
;
A
#
# COMPACT_ATOMS: atom_id res chain seq x y z
N MET A 1 -66.24 15.05 14.48
CA MET A 1 -65.20 15.45 13.51
C MET A 1 -63.87 15.41 14.24
N GLN A 2 -63.20 14.26 14.14
CA GLN A 2 -61.95 14.02 14.87
C GLN A 2 -60.77 14.13 13.90
N LEU A 3 -59.91 15.13 14.10
CA LEU A 3 -58.72 15.42 13.33
C LEU A 3 -57.58 14.52 13.84
N ARG A 4 -57.19 13.51 13.05
CA ARG A 4 -56.08 12.62 13.35
C ARG A 4 -54.79 13.28 12.86
N LEU A 5 -53.97 13.75 13.80
CA LEU A 5 -52.60 14.21 13.55
C LEU A 5 -51.66 12.99 13.31
N LEU A 6 -51.26 12.80 12.07
CA LEU A 6 -50.20 11.84 11.71
C LEU A 6 -48.86 12.52 11.98
N THR A 7 -48.18 12.10 13.05
CA THR A 7 -46.79 12.48 13.34
C THR A 7 -45.86 11.54 12.53
N ALA A 8 -45.32 12.04 11.44
CA ALA A 8 -44.25 11.34 10.68
C ALA A 8 -42.95 11.47 11.44
N ALA A 9 -42.48 10.39 12.06
CA ALA A 9 -41.16 10.31 12.67
C ALA A 9 -40.12 10.11 11.55
N LEU A 10 -39.35 11.16 11.28
CA LEU A 10 -38.24 11.15 10.36
C LEU A 10 -37.05 10.46 11.05
N LEU A 11 -36.81 9.18 10.74
CA LEU A 11 -35.62 8.43 11.17
C LEU A 11 -34.38 8.95 10.41
N LEU A 12 -33.61 9.84 11.04
CA LEU A 12 -32.28 10.20 10.56
C LEU A 12 -31.37 9.01 10.76
N SER A 13 -31.14 8.25 9.69
CA SER A 13 -30.10 7.23 9.64
C SER A 13 -28.74 7.92 9.59
N SER A 14 -28.09 8.03 10.75
CA SER A 14 -26.70 8.49 10.85
C SER A 14 -25.80 7.43 10.25
N THR A 15 -25.38 7.61 9.00
CA THR A 15 -24.29 6.84 8.41
C THR A 15 -23.00 7.28 9.10
N ALA A 16 -22.54 6.49 10.06
CA ALA A 16 -21.21 6.69 10.64
C ALA A 16 -20.16 6.52 9.53
N LEU A 17 -19.56 7.64 9.11
CA LEU A 17 -18.35 7.61 8.30
C LEU A 17 -17.25 7.00 9.18
N TYR A 18 -16.96 5.73 8.97
CA TYR A 18 -15.76 5.12 9.53
C TYR A 18 -14.56 5.78 8.86
N ALA A 19 -13.96 6.77 9.52
CA ALA A 19 -12.70 7.34 9.09
C ALA A 19 -11.68 6.20 9.01
N GLN A 20 -11.11 5.97 7.84
CA GLN A 20 -10.07 4.97 7.68
C GLN A 20 -8.94 5.26 8.67
N THR A 21 -8.71 4.32 9.58
CA THR A 21 -7.68 4.44 10.60
C THR A 21 -6.29 4.08 10.08
N VAL A 22 -6.23 3.53 8.85
CA VAL A 22 -5.00 3.12 8.18
C VAL A 22 -4.78 3.96 6.93
N GLU A 23 -3.61 4.55 6.83
CA GLU A 23 -3.13 5.32 5.69
C GLU A 23 -2.03 4.55 4.97
N VAL A 24 -2.11 4.50 3.64
CA VAL A 24 -1.08 3.93 2.77
C VAL A 24 -0.51 5.00 1.87
N SER A 25 0.81 5.13 1.86
CA SER A 25 1.52 6.08 1.01
C SER A 25 2.70 5.43 0.29
N LYS A 26 3.22 6.11 -0.74
CA LYS A 26 4.37 5.68 -1.56
C LYS A 26 4.23 4.25 -2.10
N ALA A 27 3.00 3.81 -2.35
CA ALA A 27 2.74 2.48 -2.88
C ALA A 27 3.21 2.38 -4.35
N TRP A 28 3.86 1.26 -4.69
CA TRP A 28 4.25 0.93 -6.05
C TRP A 28 4.53 -0.56 -6.21
N VAL A 29 4.33 -1.08 -7.42
CA VAL A 29 4.67 -2.45 -7.82
C VAL A 29 5.85 -2.37 -8.78
N ARG A 30 6.82 -3.27 -8.66
CA ARG A 30 7.94 -3.35 -9.58
C ARG A 30 7.50 -3.92 -10.92
N ALA A 31 7.81 -3.21 -12.01
CA ALA A 31 7.58 -3.69 -13.36
C ALA A 31 8.33 -5.00 -13.62
N THR A 32 7.75 -5.87 -14.43
CA THR A 32 8.35 -7.15 -14.81
C THR A 32 8.88 -7.12 -16.25
N VAL A 33 9.81 -8.03 -16.53
CA VAL A 33 10.23 -8.37 -17.89
C VAL A 33 9.39 -9.56 -18.41
N PRO A 34 9.32 -9.78 -19.73
CA PRO A 34 8.61 -10.92 -20.30
C PRO A 34 9.07 -12.25 -19.69
N GLY A 35 8.11 -13.10 -19.33
CA GLY A 35 8.35 -14.42 -18.72
C GLY A 35 8.59 -14.42 -17.22
N GLN A 36 8.69 -13.26 -16.58
CA GLN A 36 8.81 -13.16 -15.13
C GLN A 36 7.48 -13.48 -14.44
N GLN A 37 7.48 -14.45 -13.52
CA GLN A 37 6.29 -14.95 -12.83
C GLN A 37 6.08 -14.38 -11.42
N ALA A 38 7.03 -13.58 -10.93
CA ALA A 38 6.94 -12.98 -9.60
C ALA A 38 7.51 -11.57 -9.58
N THR A 39 6.97 -10.72 -8.71
CA THR A 39 7.48 -9.36 -8.48
C THR A 39 7.21 -8.91 -7.05
N GLY A 40 7.67 -7.72 -6.68
CA GLY A 40 7.45 -7.13 -5.37
C GLY A 40 6.54 -5.91 -5.42
N ALA A 41 5.71 -5.76 -4.39
CA ALA A 41 5.00 -4.53 -4.10
C ALA A 41 5.50 -3.92 -2.79
N PHE A 42 5.58 -2.60 -2.77
CA PHE A 42 6.19 -1.81 -1.71
C PHE A 42 5.27 -0.66 -1.34
N MET A 43 5.26 -0.27 -0.07
CA MET A 43 4.42 0.82 0.42
C MET A 43 4.80 1.23 1.84
N HIS A 44 4.31 2.37 2.28
CA HIS A 44 4.34 2.79 3.67
C HIS A 44 2.94 2.66 4.24
N ILE A 45 2.80 2.03 5.40
CA ILE A 45 1.52 1.81 6.08
C ILE A 45 1.59 2.46 7.46
N THR A 46 0.64 3.32 7.76
CA THR A 46 0.51 3.96 9.08
C THR A 46 -0.88 3.67 9.63
N SER A 47 -0.95 3.00 10.77
CA SER A 47 -2.20 2.80 11.51
C SER A 47 -2.25 3.79 12.67
N ARG A 48 -3.32 4.60 12.75
CA ARG A 48 -3.48 5.57 13.85
C ARG A 48 -3.65 4.89 15.20
N ASN A 49 -4.41 3.80 15.22
CA ASN A 49 -4.81 3.11 16.44
C ASN A 49 -4.05 1.79 16.66
N GLY A 50 -3.08 1.49 15.81
CA GLY A 50 -2.42 0.18 15.81
C GLY A 50 -3.25 -0.90 15.12
N GLY A 51 -2.68 -2.10 15.05
CA GLY A 51 -3.30 -3.26 14.43
C GLY A 51 -2.28 -4.14 13.73
N LYS A 52 -2.73 -4.89 12.72
CA LYS A 52 -1.91 -5.84 11.97
C LYS A 52 -2.31 -5.86 10.51
N LEU A 53 -1.35 -6.08 9.64
CA LEU A 53 -1.59 -6.56 8.28
C LEU A 53 -1.54 -8.08 8.31
N VAL A 54 -2.66 -8.72 8.03
CA VAL A 54 -2.83 -10.18 8.12
C VAL A 54 -2.90 -10.87 6.76
N GLY A 55 -2.86 -10.10 5.69
CA GLY A 55 -2.82 -10.63 4.33
C GLY A 55 -2.87 -9.54 3.27
N VAL A 56 -2.55 -9.93 2.06
CA VAL A 56 -2.70 -9.10 0.85
C VAL A 56 -3.25 -9.97 -0.26
N SER A 57 -4.12 -9.44 -1.10
CA SER A 57 -4.64 -10.12 -2.28
C SER A 57 -4.70 -9.21 -3.49
N SER A 58 -4.70 -9.81 -4.69
CA SER A 58 -4.85 -9.13 -5.97
C SER A 58 -5.35 -10.10 -7.02
N PRO A 59 -6.25 -9.68 -7.92
CA PRO A 59 -6.61 -10.50 -9.08
C PRO A 59 -5.46 -10.68 -10.08
N ALA A 60 -4.40 -9.87 -9.99
CA ALA A 60 -3.24 -9.91 -10.89
C ALA A 60 -2.21 -10.99 -10.54
N ALA A 61 -2.33 -11.64 -9.37
CA ALA A 61 -1.42 -12.68 -8.90
C ALA A 61 -2.19 -13.85 -8.27
N GLY A 62 -1.67 -15.06 -8.40
CA GLY A 62 -2.27 -16.25 -7.78
C GLY A 62 -1.94 -16.37 -6.30
N VAL A 63 -0.75 -15.92 -5.90
CA VAL A 63 -0.28 -15.96 -4.52
C VAL A 63 0.32 -14.60 -4.13
N MET A 64 -0.08 -14.11 -2.97
CA MET A 64 0.44 -12.87 -2.40
C MET A 64 0.84 -13.11 -0.93
N GLU A 65 2.06 -12.78 -0.58
CA GLU A 65 2.60 -12.97 0.75
C GLU A 65 3.44 -11.78 1.19
N VAL A 66 3.39 -11.44 2.47
CA VAL A 66 4.37 -10.52 3.07
C VAL A 66 5.62 -11.31 3.41
N HIS A 67 6.76 -10.83 2.93
CA HIS A 67 8.08 -11.39 3.20
C HIS A 67 8.95 -10.36 3.90
N GLN A 68 9.95 -10.85 4.62
CA GLN A 68 11.00 -10.07 5.25
C GLN A 68 12.37 -10.55 4.76
N MET A 69 13.19 -9.60 4.33
CA MET A 69 14.61 -9.84 4.14
C MET A 69 15.32 -9.65 5.48
N LYS A 70 16.07 -10.66 5.93
CA LYS A 70 16.83 -10.61 7.17
C LYS A 70 18.26 -11.13 6.96
N MET A 71 19.24 -10.43 7.53
CA MET A 71 20.59 -10.94 7.60
C MET A 71 20.68 -12.07 8.61
N GLU A 72 21.21 -13.20 8.17
CA GLU A 72 21.61 -14.33 9.03
C GLU A 72 23.07 -14.65 8.78
N GLY A 73 23.95 -14.19 9.67
CA GLY A 73 25.38 -14.15 9.40
C GLY A 73 25.68 -13.17 8.26
N ASP A 74 26.43 -13.62 7.25
CA ASP A 74 26.77 -12.83 6.06
C ASP A 74 25.81 -13.05 4.88
N VAL A 75 24.68 -13.74 5.10
CA VAL A 75 23.71 -14.09 4.05
C VAL A 75 22.36 -13.41 4.29
N MET A 76 21.84 -12.73 3.26
CA MET A 76 20.48 -12.24 3.25
C MET A 76 19.52 -13.39 2.96
N LYS A 77 18.58 -13.65 3.90
CA LYS A 77 17.54 -14.65 3.74
C LYS A 77 16.17 -14.00 3.67
N MET A 78 15.32 -14.51 2.78
CA MET A 78 13.92 -14.14 2.67
C MET A 78 13.08 -15.12 3.48
N ARG A 79 12.18 -14.61 4.31
CA ARG A 79 11.25 -15.40 5.12
C ARG A 79 9.85 -14.84 4.99
N ALA A 80 8.85 -15.71 4.97
CA ALA A 80 7.45 -15.31 5.06
C ALA A 80 7.19 -14.64 6.41
N ALA A 81 6.42 -13.55 6.39
CA ALA A 81 5.92 -12.81 7.53
C ALA A 81 4.39 -12.71 7.41
N PRO A 82 3.66 -13.79 7.76
CA PRO A 82 2.22 -13.88 7.52
C PRO A 82 1.42 -12.83 8.27
N VAL A 83 1.98 -12.29 9.33
CA VAL A 83 1.41 -11.19 10.12
C VAL A 83 2.47 -10.12 10.29
N LEU A 84 2.12 -8.88 9.96
CA LEU A 84 2.96 -7.72 10.15
C LEU A 84 2.30 -6.76 11.14
N ASP A 85 2.93 -6.54 12.28
CA ASP A 85 2.43 -5.60 13.28
C ASP A 85 2.50 -4.16 12.76
N LEU A 86 1.45 -3.40 13.02
CA LEU A 86 1.30 -1.97 12.69
C LEU A 86 1.16 -1.18 14.00
N PRO A 87 2.27 -0.77 14.64
CA PRO A 87 2.20 -0.02 15.89
C PRO A 87 1.45 1.30 15.71
N ALA A 88 0.69 1.71 16.73
CA ALA A 88 -0.12 2.93 16.67
C ALA A 88 0.72 4.18 16.38
N GLY A 89 0.31 4.93 15.37
CA GLY A 89 0.95 6.18 14.96
C GLY A 89 2.33 6.03 14.31
N GLN A 90 2.82 4.80 14.10
CA GLN A 90 4.10 4.55 13.47
C GLN A 90 3.94 4.11 12.01
N THR A 91 4.83 4.58 11.14
CA THR A 91 4.87 4.16 9.75
C THR A 91 5.73 2.91 9.60
N VAL A 92 5.11 1.81 9.18
CA VAL A 92 5.80 0.59 8.79
C VAL A 92 6.13 0.67 7.31
N GLN A 93 7.41 0.48 6.95
CA GLN A 93 7.89 0.59 5.59
C GLN A 93 8.10 -0.79 4.97
N LEU A 94 7.33 -1.09 3.93
CA LEU A 94 7.60 -2.20 3.03
C LEU A 94 8.45 -1.66 1.88
N LYS A 95 9.73 -2.05 1.84
CA LYS A 95 10.74 -1.53 0.91
C LYS A 95 11.69 -2.62 0.42
N PRO A 96 12.35 -2.44 -0.72
CA PRO A 96 13.40 -3.35 -1.16
C PRO A 96 14.45 -3.56 -0.06
N GLY A 97 14.81 -4.82 0.20
CA GLY A 97 15.77 -5.19 1.25
C GLY A 97 15.20 -5.27 2.67
N GLY A 98 13.91 -5.02 2.86
CA GLY A 98 13.20 -5.13 4.13
C GLY A 98 11.94 -5.98 4.02
N TYR A 99 10.88 -5.57 4.72
CA TYR A 99 9.55 -6.10 4.46
C TYR A 99 9.09 -5.72 3.05
N HIS A 100 8.40 -6.61 2.39
CA HIS A 100 7.78 -6.38 1.07
C HIS A 100 6.64 -7.37 0.83
N VAL A 101 5.76 -7.04 -0.09
CA VAL A 101 4.75 -7.98 -0.58
C VAL A 101 5.31 -8.69 -1.79
N MET A 102 5.42 -10.01 -1.73
CA MET A 102 5.70 -10.85 -2.89
C MET A 102 4.41 -11.16 -3.63
N MET A 103 4.40 -10.88 -4.91
CA MET A 103 3.37 -11.25 -5.87
C MET A 103 3.90 -12.39 -6.70
N MET A 104 3.29 -13.56 -6.61
CA MET A 104 3.71 -14.79 -7.31
C MET A 104 2.57 -15.33 -8.16
N ASP A 105 2.91 -16.16 -9.12
CA ASP A 105 1.95 -16.68 -10.09
C ASP A 105 1.18 -15.53 -10.78
N LEU A 106 1.96 -14.62 -11.38
CA LEU A 106 1.43 -13.45 -12.07
C LEU A 106 0.57 -13.88 -13.26
N LYS A 107 -0.64 -13.33 -13.34
CA LYS A 107 -1.59 -13.64 -14.42
C LYS A 107 -1.27 -12.88 -15.72
N GLN A 108 -0.53 -11.78 -15.60
CA GLN A 108 -0.08 -10.95 -16.72
C GLN A 108 1.18 -10.19 -16.33
N PRO A 109 1.97 -9.72 -17.29
CA PRO A 109 3.11 -8.85 -17.02
C PRO A 109 2.70 -7.56 -16.29
N MET A 110 3.54 -7.10 -15.36
CA MET A 110 3.39 -5.81 -14.69
C MET A 110 4.07 -4.74 -15.55
N GLU A 111 3.29 -4.09 -16.40
CA GLU A 111 3.81 -3.10 -17.34
C GLU A 111 4.02 -1.75 -16.66
N LYS A 112 5.17 -1.11 -16.90
CA LYS A 112 5.47 0.24 -16.41
C LYS A 112 4.36 1.22 -16.82
N GLY A 113 3.86 1.98 -15.85
CA GLY A 113 2.81 2.99 -16.05
C GLY A 113 1.39 2.45 -15.90
N SER A 114 1.20 1.11 -15.83
CA SER A 114 -0.09 0.53 -15.47
C SER A 114 -0.38 0.66 -13.97
N HIS A 115 -1.58 0.27 -13.56
CA HIS A 115 -1.99 0.19 -12.16
C HIS A 115 -2.47 -1.22 -11.83
N VAL A 116 -2.16 -1.67 -10.62
CA VAL A 116 -2.54 -2.99 -10.11
C VAL A 116 -3.46 -2.81 -8.91
N PRO A 117 -4.65 -3.43 -8.91
CA PRO A 117 -5.49 -3.44 -7.72
C PRO A 117 -4.88 -4.35 -6.65
N LEU A 118 -4.70 -3.84 -5.45
CA LEU A 118 -4.28 -4.58 -4.26
C LEU A 118 -5.33 -4.41 -3.17
N THR A 119 -5.62 -5.47 -2.44
CA THR A 119 -6.45 -5.43 -1.24
C THR A 119 -5.61 -5.82 -0.04
N LEU A 120 -5.46 -4.91 0.91
CA LEU A 120 -4.85 -5.20 2.21
C LEU A 120 -5.91 -5.75 3.16
N HIS A 121 -5.62 -6.88 3.79
CA HIS A 121 -6.44 -7.46 4.85
C HIS A 121 -5.84 -7.04 6.19
N LEU A 122 -6.60 -6.28 6.95
CA LEU A 122 -6.17 -5.62 8.16
C LEU A 122 -6.97 -6.13 9.36
N GLN A 123 -6.34 -6.17 10.51
CA GLN A 123 -6.99 -6.43 11.78
C GLN A 123 -6.65 -5.28 12.73
N ASP A 124 -7.65 -4.67 13.34
CA ASP A 124 -7.43 -3.57 14.28
C ASP A 124 -6.92 -4.08 15.65
N ALA A 125 -6.63 -3.16 16.57
CA ALA A 125 -6.16 -3.49 17.92
C ALA A 125 -7.20 -4.27 18.76
N LYS A 126 -8.48 -4.28 18.35
CA LYS A 126 -9.57 -5.01 18.99
C LYS A 126 -9.82 -6.39 18.34
N GLY A 127 -9.06 -6.73 17.31
CA GLY A 127 -9.21 -7.97 16.57
C GLY A 127 -10.31 -7.94 15.49
N LEU A 128 -10.83 -6.76 15.12
CA LEU A 128 -11.81 -6.61 14.04
C LEU A 128 -11.12 -6.56 12.69
N ASP A 129 -11.59 -7.39 11.78
CA ASP A 129 -11.08 -7.46 10.42
C ASP A 129 -11.66 -6.34 9.55
N SER A 130 -10.83 -5.83 8.66
CA SER A 130 -11.20 -4.85 7.64
C SER A 130 -10.35 -5.00 6.40
N THR A 131 -10.79 -4.42 5.30
CA THR A 131 -10.04 -4.40 4.04
C THR A 131 -9.82 -2.98 3.55
N LEU A 132 -8.68 -2.77 2.88
CA LEU A 132 -8.36 -1.52 2.22
C LEU A 132 -7.94 -1.81 0.77
N GLU A 133 -8.73 -1.31 -0.17
CA GLU A 133 -8.44 -1.44 -1.59
C GLU A 133 -7.56 -0.29 -2.08
N LEU A 134 -6.57 -0.63 -2.89
CA LEU A 134 -5.58 0.29 -3.44
C LEU A 134 -5.46 0.08 -4.94
N SER A 135 -5.27 1.16 -5.68
CA SER A 135 -4.84 1.15 -7.08
C SER A 135 -3.37 1.59 -7.12
N VAL A 136 -2.46 0.64 -7.32
CA VAL A 136 -1.03 0.83 -7.11
C VAL A 136 -0.30 0.94 -8.45
N PRO A 137 0.46 2.03 -8.69
CA PRO A 137 1.19 2.23 -9.94
C PRO A 137 2.35 1.24 -10.08
N VAL A 138 2.57 0.77 -11.31
CA VAL A 138 3.71 -0.06 -11.69
C VAL A 138 4.87 0.82 -12.13
N ARG A 139 6.05 0.63 -11.52
CA ARG A 139 7.26 1.43 -11.75
C ARG A 139 8.51 0.54 -11.84
N THR A 140 9.54 1.04 -12.50
CA THR A 140 10.86 0.37 -12.57
C THR A 140 11.72 0.63 -11.34
N LEU A 141 11.54 1.78 -10.70
CA LEU A 141 12.28 2.22 -9.51
C LEU A 141 11.30 2.73 -8.44
N ALA A 142 11.76 2.73 -7.19
CA ALA A 142 11.04 3.34 -6.08
C ALA A 142 10.74 4.83 -6.38
N PRO A 143 9.59 5.36 -5.90
CA PRO A 143 9.34 6.80 -5.99
C PRO A 143 10.45 7.54 -5.23
N SER A 144 11.13 8.47 -5.93
CA SER A 144 12.09 9.36 -5.28
C SER A 144 11.38 10.19 -4.21
N ALA A 145 11.95 10.29 -3.03
CA ALA A 145 11.57 11.31 -2.09
C ALA A 145 12.05 12.65 -2.66
N THR A 146 11.10 13.52 -3.03
CA THR A 146 11.32 14.86 -3.58
C THR A 146 11.89 14.95 -5.00
N ALA A 147 11.01 15.11 -5.99
CA ALA A 147 11.24 16.16 -6.97
C ALA A 147 10.56 17.41 -6.42
N SER A 148 11.28 18.21 -5.65
CA SER A 148 10.93 19.62 -5.45
C SER A 148 11.21 20.33 -6.77
N PRO A 149 10.27 21.08 -7.36
CA PRO A 149 10.54 21.88 -8.53
C PRO A 149 11.17 23.20 -8.09
N ALA A 150 12.47 23.20 -7.85
CA ALA A 150 13.24 24.41 -7.70
C ALA A 150 14.69 24.06 -8.03
N ASP A 151 15.06 24.32 -9.28
CA ASP A 151 16.31 24.93 -9.72
C ASP A 151 16.48 24.73 -11.23
N ALA A 152 15.57 25.40 -11.96
CA ALA A 152 15.83 25.77 -13.33
C ALA A 152 16.13 27.28 -13.32
N GLN A 153 17.35 27.67 -12.95
CA GLN A 153 17.79 29.02 -13.28
C GLN A 153 19.31 29.15 -13.34
N SER A 154 19.74 29.47 -14.56
CA SER A 154 20.86 30.31 -14.91
C SER A 154 22.29 29.88 -14.62
N GLY A 155 23.02 29.80 -15.70
CA GLY A 155 24.48 29.76 -15.74
C GLY A 155 25.02 29.88 -17.14
N HIS A 156 24.62 30.93 -17.87
CA HIS A 156 25.40 31.41 -19.01
C HIS A 156 26.74 31.95 -18.48
N GLY A 157 27.81 31.32 -18.86
CA GLY A 157 29.17 31.78 -18.66
C GLY A 157 29.98 31.51 -19.90
N ALA A 158 29.88 32.45 -20.84
CA ALA A 158 30.83 32.56 -21.92
C ALA A 158 32.19 33.01 -21.39
N HIS A 159 33.26 32.29 -21.69
CA HIS A 159 34.60 32.85 -21.75
C HIS A 159 35.30 32.35 -23.00
N LYS A 160 35.51 33.30 -23.88
CA LYS A 160 36.55 33.31 -24.90
C LYS A 160 37.92 33.43 -24.21
N HIS A 161 38.87 32.66 -24.64
CA HIS A 161 40.18 32.98 -25.13
C HIS A 161 40.84 31.70 -25.63
#